data_608c423df6ab72eee8f21920d0a76494
#
_entry.id   608c423df6ab72eee8f21920d0a76494
#
_cell.length_a   1.000
_cell.length_b   1.000
_cell.length_c   1.000
_cell.angle_alpha   90.00
_cell.angle_beta   90.00
_cell.angle_gamma   90.00
#
_symmetry.space_group_name_H-M   'P 1'
#
loop_
_entity.id
_entity.type
_entity.pdbx_description
1 polymer ?
#
loop_
_entity_poly.entity_id
_entity_poly.type
_entity_poly.pdbx_seq_one_letter_code
_entity_poly.pdbx_strand_id
1 'polypeptide(L)'
;MLAVLGFLPLCRWLPGGEEDPDYARRLSEWGYGTGICVGIAILVVVLSPRMKLPSLRSLPAIPRFAFHPVWLCVAALGLYCWIALSVFSGRPLMIDEVVQVLQAKIFAAGRLWLPVASHKEFFSVLHVVDVAEKRYAQFPPGGPAMLALGELIHATWLVGPVCGAVAVWCFSQIVRVADPDASPRHLWAATALFAVAPFGVFMFGSHMNHGTELMWLMLSVLALARMMDRTVTGRRRGLWAFVNGLALGMAATIRPLDAFAFALPAAWWMVVRATRDRREWIPAIVSGVGVAIPFATMLWVNAQTTGAPFLFGYEVLWGKGHGLGFHTSPWGVAHTPSRGVELLSLYVTRLQTYLFETPFPSRCGIRPAPTSAR
;
A
#
# COMPACT_ATOMS: atom_id res chain seq x y z
N MET A 1 4.71 16.39 13.20
CA MET A 1 3.97 15.23 12.68
C MET A 1 4.02 14.02 13.62
N LEU A 2 5.19 13.51 14.04
CA LEU A 2 5.32 12.40 15.01
C LEU A 2 4.64 12.70 16.37
N ALA A 3 4.70 13.92 16.87
CA ALA A 3 4.00 14.32 18.09
C ALA A 3 2.46 14.26 17.96
N VAL A 4 1.93 14.63 16.79
CA VAL A 4 0.48 14.55 16.49
C VAL A 4 0.03 13.10 16.42
N LEU A 5 0.85 12.23 15.82
CA LEU A 5 0.58 10.78 15.76
C LEU A 5 0.62 10.13 17.16
N GLY A 6 1.46 10.64 18.07
CA GLY A 6 1.52 10.21 19.49
C GLY A 6 0.26 10.57 20.30
N PHE A 7 -0.51 11.58 19.88
CA PHE A 7 -1.77 11.97 20.52
C PHE A 7 -3.02 11.28 19.94
N LEU A 8 -2.87 10.52 18.87
CA LEU A 8 -3.99 9.79 18.26
C LEU A 8 -4.65 8.71 19.15
N PRO A 9 -4.05 8.18 20.27
CA PRO A 9 -4.80 7.33 21.21
C PRO A 9 -5.99 8.02 21.87
N LEU A 10 -6.12 9.31 21.73
CA LEU A 10 -7.37 10.02 22.06
C LEU A 10 -8.57 9.54 21.21
N CYS A 11 -8.34 8.78 20.16
CA CYS A 11 -9.39 8.00 19.45
C CYS A 11 -10.15 7.02 20.36
N ARG A 12 -9.65 6.73 21.57
CA ARG A 12 -10.41 6.04 22.64
C ARG A 12 -11.78 6.71 22.93
N TRP A 13 -11.90 7.98 22.66
CA TRP A 13 -13.11 8.77 22.90
C TRP A 13 -14.07 8.74 21.71
N LEU A 14 -13.66 8.17 20.60
CA LEU A 14 -14.53 8.00 19.45
C LEU A 14 -15.30 6.66 19.64
N PRO A 15 -16.60 6.64 19.31
CA PRO A 15 -17.38 5.42 19.38
C PRO A 15 -16.79 4.33 18.46
N GLY A 16 -17.00 3.04 18.81
CA GLY A 16 -16.61 1.89 17.99
C GLY A 16 -15.44 1.04 18.48
N GLY A 17 -14.79 1.45 19.57
CA GLY A 17 -13.76 0.61 20.20
C GLY A 17 -14.29 -0.65 20.88
N GLU A 18 -15.60 -0.70 21.13
CA GLU A 18 -16.25 -1.82 21.83
C GLU A 18 -16.48 -3.06 20.95
N GLU A 19 -16.41 -2.90 19.63
CA GLU A 19 -16.67 -4.00 18.68
C GLU A 19 -15.46 -4.90 18.40
N ASP A 20 -14.25 -4.45 18.70
CA ASP A 20 -13.07 -5.31 18.70
C ASP A 20 -12.90 -5.87 20.13
N PRO A 21 -13.14 -7.16 20.39
CA PRO A 21 -12.97 -7.76 21.72
C PRO A 21 -11.55 -7.62 22.25
N ASP A 22 -10.58 -7.39 21.36
CA ASP A 22 -9.18 -7.15 21.70
C ASP A 22 -8.81 -5.65 21.79
N TYR A 23 -9.75 -4.74 21.56
CA TYR A 23 -9.47 -3.31 21.49
C TYR A 23 -8.78 -2.77 22.76
N ALA A 24 -9.32 -3.07 23.91
CA ALA A 24 -8.75 -2.63 25.19
C ALA A 24 -7.35 -3.21 25.43
N ARG A 25 -7.12 -4.48 25.05
CA ARG A 25 -5.81 -5.12 25.10
C ARG A 25 -4.82 -4.44 24.16
N ARG A 26 -5.19 -4.23 22.89
CA ARG A 26 -4.34 -3.58 21.89
C ARG A 26 -4.00 -2.15 22.27
N LEU A 27 -4.97 -1.42 22.81
CA LEU A 27 -4.75 -0.06 23.31
C LEU A 27 -3.78 -0.02 24.49
N SER A 28 -3.88 -0.99 25.43
CA SER A 28 -2.94 -1.11 26.56
C SER A 28 -1.54 -1.50 26.07
N GLU A 29 -1.41 -2.49 25.22
CA GLU A 29 -0.13 -2.91 24.61
C GLU A 29 0.56 -1.75 23.90
N TRP A 30 -0.21 -0.97 23.10
CA TRP A 30 0.28 0.24 22.47
C TRP A 30 0.70 1.30 23.50
N GLY A 31 -0.09 1.53 24.55
CA GLY A 31 0.21 2.50 25.61
C GLY A 31 1.50 2.14 26.36
N TYR A 32 1.68 0.87 26.72
CA TYR A 32 2.93 0.39 27.33
C TYR A 32 4.13 0.53 26.39
N GLY A 33 3.99 0.12 25.13
CA GLY A 33 5.07 0.26 24.15
C GLY A 33 5.47 1.70 23.92
N THR A 34 4.49 2.61 23.78
CA THR A 34 4.74 4.04 23.64
C THR A 34 5.40 4.62 24.89
N GLY A 35 4.93 4.23 26.08
CA GLY A 35 5.54 4.66 27.34
C GLY A 35 7.01 4.24 27.45
N ILE A 36 7.35 3.01 27.07
CA ILE A 36 8.71 2.53 27.03
C ILE A 36 9.56 3.31 26.02
N CYS A 37 9.07 3.53 24.80
CA CYS A 37 9.78 4.30 23.78
C CYS A 37 10.04 5.75 24.22
N VAL A 38 9.04 6.40 24.80
CA VAL A 38 9.18 7.76 25.35
C VAL A 38 10.18 7.76 26.52
N GLY A 39 10.09 6.78 27.43
CA GLY A 39 11.03 6.63 28.54
C GLY A 39 12.48 6.47 28.06
N ILE A 40 12.71 5.62 27.06
CA ILE A 40 14.04 5.43 26.45
C ILE A 40 14.49 6.74 25.77
N ALA A 41 13.61 7.41 25.02
CA ALA A 41 13.96 8.67 24.36
C ALA A 41 14.35 9.75 25.39
N ILE A 42 13.61 9.91 26.47
CA ILE A 42 13.93 10.81 27.58
C ILE A 42 15.28 10.42 28.19
N LEU A 43 15.50 9.15 28.48
CA LEU A 43 16.75 8.65 29.04
C LEU A 43 17.93 8.96 28.12
N VAL A 44 17.79 8.73 26.82
CA VAL A 44 18.81 9.07 25.83
C VAL A 44 19.10 10.57 25.81
N VAL A 45 18.06 11.41 25.80
CA VAL A 45 18.23 12.88 25.83
C VAL A 45 18.91 13.34 27.11
N VAL A 46 18.53 12.80 28.27
CA VAL A 46 19.11 13.17 29.57
C VAL A 46 20.55 12.68 29.72
N LEU A 47 20.86 11.49 29.20
CA LEU A 47 22.18 10.89 29.31
C LEU A 47 23.13 11.34 28.19
N SER A 48 22.60 11.79 27.03
CA SER A 48 23.43 12.18 25.89
C SER A 48 24.49 13.24 26.18
N PRO A 49 24.26 14.25 27.04
CA PRO A 49 25.31 15.19 27.44
C PRO A 49 26.40 14.57 28.31
N ARG A 50 26.08 13.47 29.00
CA ARG A 50 27.02 12.75 29.91
C ARG A 50 27.71 11.57 29.22
N MET A 51 27.08 11.02 28.20
CA MET A 51 27.68 9.96 27.38
C MET A 51 28.59 10.61 26.34
N LYS A 52 29.90 10.50 26.54
CA LYS A 52 30.86 10.70 25.44
C LYS A 52 30.65 9.58 24.44
N LEU A 53 29.53 9.61 23.72
CA LEU A 53 29.35 8.71 22.58
C LEU A 53 30.56 8.93 21.67
N PRO A 54 31.29 7.86 21.26
CA PRO A 54 32.34 7.99 20.28
C PRO A 54 31.75 8.78 19.13
N SER A 55 32.35 9.91 18.80
CA SER A 55 31.83 10.76 17.74
C SER A 55 31.71 9.87 16.51
N LEU A 56 30.57 9.87 15.83
CA LEU A 56 30.40 9.16 14.56
C LEU A 56 31.48 9.56 13.54
N ARG A 57 32.24 10.64 13.83
CA ARG A 57 33.44 11.08 13.10
C ARG A 57 34.64 10.16 13.27
N SER A 58 34.70 9.34 14.33
CA SER A 58 35.80 8.36 14.58
C SER A 58 35.57 7.01 13.90
N LEU A 59 34.41 6.77 13.30
CA LEU A 59 34.22 5.60 12.45
C LEU A 59 35.04 5.78 11.17
N PRO A 60 35.69 4.70 10.68
CA PRO A 60 36.43 4.76 9.44
C PRO A 60 35.57 5.36 8.35
N ALA A 61 36.15 6.24 7.53
CA ALA A 61 35.45 6.93 6.47
C ALA A 61 34.90 5.90 5.48
N ILE A 62 33.64 5.50 5.67
CA ILE A 62 32.95 4.61 4.74
C ILE A 62 32.88 5.37 3.41
N PRO A 63 33.38 4.79 2.31
CA PRO A 63 33.39 5.44 1.02
C PRO A 63 31.99 5.87 0.62
N ARG A 64 31.85 7.06 0.02
CA ARG A 64 30.51 7.61 -0.37
C ARG A 64 29.71 6.68 -1.27
N PHE A 65 30.35 5.84 -2.09
CA PHE A 65 29.68 4.87 -2.94
C PHE A 65 28.92 3.81 -2.15
N ALA A 66 29.35 3.48 -0.92
CA ALA A 66 28.68 2.50 -0.05
C ALA A 66 27.28 2.98 0.42
N PHE A 67 27.07 4.30 0.39
CA PHE A 67 25.76 4.91 0.70
C PHE A 67 24.89 5.15 -0.53
N HIS A 68 25.21 4.56 -1.67
CA HIS A 68 24.39 4.71 -2.86
C HIS A 68 23.09 3.88 -2.69
N PRO A 69 21.89 4.49 -2.89
CA PRO A 69 20.60 3.81 -2.65
C PRO A 69 20.41 2.52 -3.44
N VAL A 70 21.08 2.37 -4.57
CA VAL A 70 21.04 1.14 -5.38
C VAL A 70 21.36 -0.11 -4.57
N TRP A 71 22.32 -0.02 -3.64
CA TRP A 71 22.67 -1.17 -2.80
C TRP A 71 21.54 -1.59 -1.87
N LEU A 72 20.77 -0.60 -1.37
CA LEU A 72 19.55 -0.89 -0.60
C LEU A 72 18.45 -1.49 -1.46
N CYS A 73 18.31 -1.05 -2.70
CA CYS A 73 17.33 -1.65 -3.63
C CYS A 73 17.69 -3.11 -3.94
N VAL A 74 18.97 -3.41 -4.18
CA VAL A 74 19.45 -4.78 -4.41
C VAL A 74 19.27 -5.65 -3.16
N ALA A 75 19.65 -5.13 -1.98
CA ALA A 75 19.45 -5.83 -0.71
C ALA A 75 17.97 -6.07 -0.40
N ALA A 76 17.11 -5.07 -0.65
CA ALA A 76 15.68 -5.19 -0.49
C ALA A 76 15.07 -6.23 -1.45
N LEU A 77 15.49 -6.21 -2.72
CA LEU A 77 15.09 -7.24 -3.69
C LEU A 77 15.47 -8.64 -3.19
N GLY A 78 16.71 -8.82 -2.73
CA GLY A 78 17.18 -10.09 -2.18
C GLY A 78 16.36 -10.54 -0.95
N LEU A 79 16.08 -9.61 -0.02
CA LEU A 79 15.26 -9.86 1.16
C LEU A 79 13.84 -10.28 0.77
N TYR A 80 13.19 -9.53 -0.14
CA TYR A 80 11.82 -9.82 -0.56
C TYR A 80 11.72 -11.13 -1.35
N CYS A 81 12.71 -11.43 -2.20
CA CYS A 81 12.81 -12.73 -2.87
C CYS A 81 13.00 -13.87 -1.84
N TRP A 82 13.84 -13.65 -0.84
CA TRP A 82 14.02 -14.64 0.23
C TRP A 82 12.71 -14.90 1.00
N ILE A 83 11.96 -13.85 1.36
CA ILE A 83 10.64 -13.99 1.99
C ILE A 83 9.67 -14.73 1.06
N ALA A 84 9.60 -14.33 -0.22
CA ALA A 84 8.70 -14.96 -1.20
C ALA A 84 8.96 -16.47 -1.32
N LEU A 85 10.21 -16.89 -1.34
CA LEU A 85 10.58 -18.28 -1.55
C LEU A 85 10.64 -19.09 -0.25
N SER A 86 11.21 -18.53 0.83
CA SER A 86 11.44 -19.26 2.08
C SER A 86 10.24 -19.25 3.01
N VAL A 87 9.49 -18.12 3.08
CA VAL A 87 8.33 -18.00 3.95
C VAL A 87 7.05 -18.41 3.22
N PHE A 88 6.84 -17.93 1.99
CA PHE A 88 5.64 -18.19 1.21
C PHE A 88 5.79 -19.32 0.19
N SER A 89 6.97 -19.95 0.10
CA SER A 89 7.26 -21.07 -0.84
C SER A 89 6.95 -20.75 -2.30
N GLY A 90 7.02 -19.47 -2.70
CA GLY A 90 6.69 -18.99 -4.03
C GLY A 90 5.22 -19.18 -4.44
N ARG A 91 4.32 -19.40 -3.48
CA ARG A 91 2.91 -19.76 -3.72
C ARG A 91 1.96 -18.74 -3.11
N PRO A 92 0.79 -18.53 -3.72
CA PRO A 92 -0.29 -17.78 -3.09
C PRO A 92 -0.82 -18.56 -1.87
N LEU A 93 -0.96 -17.91 -0.73
CA LEU A 93 -1.45 -18.53 0.51
C LEU A 93 -2.87 -18.11 0.88
N MET A 94 -3.24 -16.88 0.56
CA MET A 94 -4.57 -16.34 0.83
C MET A 94 -5.47 -16.52 -0.38
N ILE A 95 -6.77 -16.65 -0.14
CA ILE A 95 -7.76 -16.82 -1.21
C ILE A 95 -7.71 -15.67 -2.22
N ASP A 96 -7.49 -14.43 -1.76
CA ASP A 96 -7.34 -13.26 -2.62
C ASP A 96 -6.16 -13.42 -3.58
N GLU A 97 -5.03 -13.88 -3.10
CA GLU A 97 -3.84 -14.14 -3.91
C GLU A 97 -4.08 -15.24 -4.94
N VAL A 98 -4.74 -16.35 -4.53
CA VAL A 98 -5.08 -17.46 -5.41
C VAL A 98 -5.94 -16.97 -6.57
N VAL A 99 -6.95 -16.16 -6.27
CA VAL A 99 -7.87 -15.64 -7.28
C VAL A 99 -7.20 -14.59 -8.19
N GLN A 100 -6.31 -13.76 -7.65
CA GLN A 100 -5.52 -12.85 -8.47
C GLN A 100 -4.54 -13.59 -9.39
N VAL A 101 -3.88 -14.66 -8.92
CA VAL A 101 -3.01 -15.51 -9.74
C VAL A 101 -3.84 -16.27 -10.81
N LEU A 102 -5.06 -16.72 -10.48
CA LEU A 102 -5.98 -17.29 -11.48
C LEU A 102 -6.22 -16.29 -12.61
N GLN A 103 -6.58 -15.06 -12.28
CA GLN A 103 -6.82 -14.03 -13.30
C GLN A 103 -5.54 -13.65 -14.06
N ALA A 104 -4.39 -13.66 -13.40
CA ALA A 104 -3.09 -13.44 -14.05
C ALA A 104 -2.80 -14.49 -15.11
N LYS A 105 -3.09 -15.77 -14.83
CA LYS A 105 -2.99 -16.88 -15.82
C LYS A 105 -3.94 -16.70 -16.99
N ILE A 106 -5.17 -16.23 -16.73
CA ILE A 106 -6.14 -15.91 -17.79
C ILE A 106 -5.58 -14.80 -18.69
N PHE A 107 -5.03 -13.73 -18.11
CA PHE A 107 -4.43 -12.64 -18.86
C PHE A 107 -3.18 -13.06 -19.62
N ALA A 108 -2.29 -13.85 -19.01
CA ALA A 108 -1.10 -14.38 -19.68
C ALA A 108 -1.45 -15.29 -20.89
N ALA A 109 -2.61 -15.95 -20.84
CA ALA A 109 -3.16 -16.69 -21.98
C ALA A 109 -3.87 -15.82 -23.03
N GLY A 110 -3.79 -14.47 -22.92
CA GLY A 110 -4.41 -13.53 -23.85
C GLY A 110 -5.93 -13.46 -23.75
N ARG A 111 -6.51 -13.85 -22.61
CA ARG A 111 -7.97 -13.89 -22.38
C ARG A 111 -8.36 -12.95 -21.26
N LEU A 112 -9.61 -12.50 -21.24
CA LEU A 112 -10.17 -11.69 -20.14
C LEU A 112 -10.96 -12.54 -19.13
N TRP A 113 -11.47 -13.69 -19.59
CA TRP A 113 -12.21 -14.68 -18.79
C TRP A 113 -12.01 -16.10 -19.35
N LEU A 114 -12.40 -17.09 -18.57
CA LEU A 114 -12.58 -18.47 -19.01
C LEU A 114 -14.07 -18.79 -19.17
N PRO A 115 -14.45 -19.82 -19.96
CA PRO A 115 -15.80 -20.35 -19.93
C PRO A 115 -16.10 -20.94 -18.54
N VAL A 116 -17.34 -20.84 -18.11
CA VAL A 116 -17.80 -21.48 -16.87
C VAL A 116 -17.78 -22.99 -17.06
N ALA A 117 -17.28 -23.73 -16.06
CA ALA A 117 -17.27 -25.19 -16.10
C ALA A 117 -18.69 -25.75 -16.09
N SER A 118 -18.90 -26.91 -16.78
CA SER A 118 -20.21 -27.59 -16.86
C SER A 118 -20.80 -27.96 -15.49
N HIS A 119 -19.94 -28.22 -14.50
CA HIS A 119 -20.29 -28.53 -13.11
C HIS A 119 -19.66 -27.46 -12.19
N LYS A 120 -20.17 -26.23 -12.31
CA LYS A 120 -19.60 -25.06 -11.59
C LYS A 120 -19.54 -25.21 -10.07
N GLU A 121 -20.46 -26.00 -9.49
CA GLU A 121 -20.52 -26.29 -8.06
C GLU A 121 -19.26 -26.96 -7.52
N PHE A 122 -18.56 -27.77 -8.32
CA PHE A 122 -17.28 -28.38 -7.95
C PHE A 122 -16.09 -27.44 -8.10
N PHE A 123 -16.26 -26.36 -8.85
CA PHE A 123 -15.22 -25.37 -9.15
C PHE A 123 -15.50 -24.00 -8.50
N SER A 124 -16.50 -23.94 -7.62
CA SER A 124 -16.84 -22.71 -6.91
C SER A 124 -15.67 -22.28 -6.00
N VAL A 125 -15.19 -21.07 -6.21
CA VAL A 125 -14.10 -20.46 -5.41
C VAL A 125 -14.57 -19.09 -4.97
N LEU A 126 -14.36 -18.78 -3.70
CA LEU A 126 -14.64 -17.44 -3.17
C LEU A 126 -13.90 -16.38 -4.00
N HIS A 127 -14.53 -15.24 -4.25
CA HIS A 127 -14.00 -14.14 -5.08
C HIS A 127 -13.86 -14.43 -6.59
N VAL A 128 -14.34 -15.57 -7.08
CA VAL A 128 -14.49 -15.85 -8.50
C VAL A 128 -15.93 -15.62 -8.93
N VAL A 129 -16.11 -14.89 -10.02
CA VAL A 129 -17.40 -14.60 -10.63
C VAL A 129 -17.67 -15.63 -11.73
N ASP A 130 -18.82 -16.32 -11.63
CA ASP A 130 -19.32 -17.27 -12.62
C ASP A 130 -20.70 -16.80 -13.11
N VAL A 131 -20.71 -15.87 -14.08
CA VAL A 131 -21.94 -15.24 -14.61
C VAL A 131 -21.89 -15.15 -16.13
N ALA A 132 -23.01 -15.37 -16.79
CA ALA A 132 -23.15 -15.26 -18.24
C ALA A 132 -22.08 -16.01 -19.02
N GLU A 133 -21.83 -17.26 -18.61
CA GLU A 133 -20.83 -18.16 -19.19
C GLU A 133 -19.37 -17.68 -19.08
N LYS A 134 -19.13 -16.62 -18.29
CA LYS A 134 -17.80 -16.06 -18.05
C LYS A 134 -17.35 -16.33 -16.62
N ARG A 135 -16.10 -16.81 -16.50
CA ARG A 135 -15.41 -17.04 -15.23
C ARG A 135 -14.21 -16.11 -15.11
N TYR A 136 -14.20 -15.26 -14.11
CA TYR A 136 -13.14 -14.26 -13.86
C TYR A 136 -13.05 -13.85 -12.38
N ALA A 137 -11.95 -13.21 -11.98
CA ALA A 137 -11.80 -12.68 -10.63
C ALA A 137 -12.66 -11.43 -10.40
N GLN A 138 -13.20 -11.26 -9.19
CA GLN A 138 -13.94 -10.04 -8.82
C GLN A 138 -13.07 -8.78 -8.76
N PHE A 139 -11.75 -8.94 -8.66
CA PHE A 139 -10.79 -7.85 -8.44
C PHE A 139 -10.61 -6.97 -9.67
N PRO A 140 -10.30 -5.66 -9.48
CA PRO A 140 -9.90 -4.80 -10.58
C PRO A 140 -8.68 -5.38 -11.33
N PRO A 141 -8.55 -5.12 -12.64
CA PRO A 141 -7.63 -5.87 -13.51
C PRO A 141 -6.15 -5.57 -13.29
N GLY A 142 -5.78 -4.44 -12.67
CA GLY A 142 -4.39 -3.99 -12.59
C GLY A 142 -3.48 -4.90 -11.76
N GLY A 143 -3.94 -5.39 -10.60
CA GLY A 143 -3.18 -6.34 -9.79
C GLY A 143 -2.89 -7.63 -10.54
N PRO A 144 -3.92 -8.34 -11.04
CA PRO A 144 -3.72 -9.51 -11.89
C PRO A 144 -2.88 -9.26 -13.16
N ALA A 145 -3.00 -8.08 -13.79
CA ALA A 145 -2.18 -7.74 -14.95
C ALA A 145 -0.69 -7.62 -14.60
N MET A 146 -0.35 -7.07 -13.44
CA MET A 146 1.03 -7.06 -12.95
C MET A 146 1.54 -8.47 -12.70
N LEU A 147 0.75 -9.35 -12.07
CA LEU A 147 1.10 -10.74 -11.84
C LEU A 147 1.22 -11.52 -13.17
N ALA A 148 0.43 -11.17 -14.20
CA ALA A 148 0.51 -11.80 -15.52
C ALA A 148 1.88 -11.61 -16.18
N LEU A 149 2.57 -10.48 -15.93
CA LEU A 149 3.95 -10.29 -16.39
C LEU A 149 4.90 -11.33 -15.79
N GLY A 150 4.71 -11.65 -14.52
CA GLY A 150 5.45 -12.73 -13.85
C GLY A 150 5.07 -14.12 -14.36
N GLU A 151 3.79 -14.33 -14.67
CA GLU A 151 3.31 -15.62 -15.23
C GLU A 151 3.93 -15.90 -16.60
N LEU A 152 4.12 -14.89 -17.46
CA LEU A 152 4.76 -15.03 -18.77
C LEU A 152 6.20 -15.57 -18.69
N ILE A 153 6.87 -15.39 -17.55
CA ILE A 153 8.22 -15.89 -17.28
C ILE A 153 8.24 -17.00 -16.22
N HIS A 154 7.07 -17.54 -15.86
CA HIS A 154 6.88 -18.58 -14.84
C HIS A 154 7.43 -18.18 -13.44
N ALA A 155 7.40 -16.90 -13.13
CA ALA A 155 7.91 -16.33 -11.87
C ALA A 155 6.95 -15.29 -11.28
N THR A 156 5.67 -15.64 -11.07
CA THR A 156 4.67 -14.76 -10.46
C THR A 156 5.11 -14.23 -9.10
N TRP A 157 5.82 -15.06 -8.32
CA TRP A 157 6.40 -14.70 -7.01
C TRP A 157 7.41 -13.55 -7.07
N LEU A 158 8.00 -13.28 -8.23
CA LEU A 158 9.03 -12.24 -8.39
C LEU A 158 8.41 -10.83 -8.53
N VAL A 159 7.14 -10.73 -8.89
CA VAL A 159 6.48 -9.44 -9.17
C VAL A 159 6.47 -8.53 -7.93
N GLY A 160 6.05 -9.06 -6.78
CA GLY A 160 6.05 -8.32 -5.51
C GLY A 160 7.45 -7.83 -5.13
N PRO A 161 8.48 -8.70 -5.06
CA PRO A 161 9.87 -8.30 -4.82
C PRO A 161 10.40 -7.19 -5.71
N VAL A 162 10.16 -7.27 -7.03
CA VAL A 162 10.57 -6.23 -7.98
C VAL A 162 9.84 -4.91 -7.70
N CYS A 163 8.52 -4.96 -7.49
CA CYS A 163 7.75 -3.78 -7.11
C CYS A 163 8.27 -3.15 -5.81
N GLY A 164 8.63 -3.97 -4.82
CA GLY A 164 9.23 -3.51 -3.57
C GLY A 164 10.56 -2.78 -3.78
N ALA A 165 11.46 -3.35 -4.58
CA ALA A 165 12.74 -2.72 -4.89
C ALA A 165 12.56 -1.38 -5.60
N VAL A 166 11.60 -1.28 -6.54
CA VAL A 166 11.24 -0.02 -7.21
C VAL A 166 10.65 0.98 -6.21
N ALA A 167 9.79 0.54 -5.28
CA ALA A 167 9.24 1.41 -4.24
C ALA A 167 10.34 1.96 -3.32
N VAL A 168 11.33 1.14 -2.92
CA VAL A 168 12.51 1.56 -2.15
C VAL A 168 13.31 2.62 -2.91
N TRP A 169 13.52 2.42 -4.21
CA TRP A 169 14.17 3.41 -5.06
C TRP A 169 13.38 4.72 -5.11
N CYS A 170 12.08 4.65 -5.39
CA CYS A 170 11.19 5.83 -5.39
C CYS A 170 11.27 6.58 -4.06
N PHE A 171 11.18 5.86 -2.93
CA PHE A 171 11.28 6.46 -1.61
C PHE A 171 12.61 7.20 -1.41
N SER A 172 13.73 6.60 -1.81
CA SER A 172 15.05 7.25 -1.73
C SER A 172 15.11 8.56 -2.51
N GLN A 173 14.46 8.60 -3.69
CA GLN A 173 14.41 9.80 -4.52
C GLN A 173 13.45 10.87 -3.94
N ILE A 174 12.34 10.44 -3.33
CA ILE A 174 11.40 11.35 -2.63
C ILE A 174 12.12 12.03 -1.47
N VAL A 175 12.85 11.29 -0.64
CA VAL A 175 13.63 11.87 0.46
C VAL A 175 14.64 12.91 -0.04
N ARG A 176 15.34 12.62 -1.15
CA ARG A 176 16.28 13.58 -1.76
C ARG A 176 15.62 14.88 -2.25
N VAL A 177 14.39 14.77 -2.76
CA VAL A 177 13.65 15.97 -3.21
C VAL A 177 13.11 16.75 -2.02
N ALA A 178 12.65 16.04 -0.98
CA ALA A 178 12.08 16.64 0.22
C ALA A 178 13.12 17.30 1.12
N ASP A 179 14.32 16.74 1.18
CA ASP A 179 15.47 17.24 1.95
C ASP A 179 16.74 17.18 1.09
N PRO A 180 16.97 18.22 0.24
CA PRO A 180 18.14 18.28 -0.62
C PRO A 180 19.48 18.33 0.15
N ASP A 181 19.46 18.82 1.39
CA ASP A 181 20.63 18.97 2.26
C ASP A 181 20.86 17.74 3.15
N ALA A 182 20.01 16.71 3.04
CA ALA A 182 20.17 15.46 3.79
C ALA A 182 21.53 14.84 3.55
N SER A 183 22.24 14.51 4.62
CA SER A 183 23.50 13.79 4.50
C SER A 183 23.28 12.41 3.84
N PRO A 184 24.26 11.87 3.12
CA PRO A 184 24.15 10.53 2.53
C PRO A 184 23.80 9.44 3.56
N ARG A 185 24.23 9.59 4.82
CA ARG A 185 23.90 8.67 5.92
C ARG A 185 22.43 8.77 6.32
N HIS A 186 21.87 9.97 6.42
CA HIS A 186 20.44 10.14 6.72
C HIS A 186 19.56 9.59 5.62
N LEU A 187 19.89 9.88 4.37
CA LEU A 187 19.18 9.32 3.21
C LEU A 187 19.20 7.79 3.24
N TRP A 188 20.39 7.21 3.47
CA TRP A 188 20.57 5.76 3.53
C TRP A 188 19.78 5.15 4.68
N ALA A 189 19.87 5.72 5.90
CA ALA A 189 19.14 5.24 7.07
C ALA A 189 17.61 5.28 6.87
N ALA A 190 17.08 6.40 6.37
CA ALA A 190 15.66 6.53 6.08
C ALA A 190 15.19 5.50 5.04
N THR A 191 15.98 5.30 3.98
CA THR A 191 15.68 4.31 2.93
C THR A 191 15.77 2.88 3.47
N ALA A 192 16.76 2.59 4.32
CA ALA A 192 16.90 1.28 4.95
C ALA A 192 15.70 0.97 5.87
N LEU A 193 15.27 1.92 6.69
CA LEU A 193 14.09 1.76 7.54
C LEU A 193 12.82 1.46 6.73
N PHE A 194 12.63 2.15 5.60
CA PHE A 194 11.52 1.84 4.69
C PHE A 194 11.63 0.43 4.11
N ALA A 195 12.85 0.04 3.66
CA ALA A 195 13.08 -1.26 3.02
C ALA A 195 12.87 -2.45 3.97
N VAL A 196 13.15 -2.28 5.27
CA VAL A 196 13.01 -3.36 6.26
C VAL A 196 11.74 -3.25 7.10
N ALA A 197 10.83 -2.33 6.77
CA ALA A 197 9.55 -2.20 7.49
C ALA A 197 8.79 -3.54 7.42
N PRO A 198 8.46 -4.19 8.57
CA PRO A 198 7.98 -5.57 8.59
C PRO A 198 6.76 -5.82 7.71
N PHE A 199 5.76 -4.95 7.80
CA PHE A 199 4.58 -5.06 6.96
C PHE A 199 4.92 -4.99 5.47
N GLY A 200 5.80 -4.05 5.06
CA GLY A 200 6.26 -3.92 3.67
C GLY A 200 7.00 -5.17 3.19
N VAL A 201 7.91 -5.71 4.01
CA VAL A 201 8.70 -6.91 3.69
C VAL A 201 7.79 -8.10 3.36
N PHE A 202 6.77 -8.36 4.18
CA PHE A 202 5.83 -9.45 3.92
C PHE A 202 4.90 -9.16 2.72
N MET A 203 4.43 -7.93 2.58
CA MET A 203 3.56 -7.57 1.44
C MET A 203 4.30 -7.66 0.10
N PHE A 204 5.57 -7.25 0.05
CA PHE A 204 6.39 -7.39 -1.15
C PHE A 204 6.85 -8.83 -1.42
N GLY A 205 6.89 -9.70 -0.40
CA GLY A 205 7.15 -11.13 -0.57
C GLY A 205 5.93 -11.95 -1.01
N SER A 206 4.72 -11.41 -0.87
CA SER A 206 3.46 -12.10 -1.16
C SER A 206 2.93 -11.80 -2.58
N HIS A 207 1.85 -12.50 -2.99
CA HIS A 207 1.13 -12.22 -4.23
C HIS A 207 0.00 -11.18 -4.05
N MET A 208 -0.08 -10.55 -2.87
CA MET A 208 -1.09 -9.51 -2.61
C MET A 208 -0.84 -8.28 -3.47
N ASN A 209 -1.91 -7.67 -3.94
CA ASN A 209 -1.86 -6.47 -4.79
C ASN A 209 -1.38 -5.20 -4.07
N HIS A 210 -1.27 -5.22 -2.74
CA HIS A 210 -0.79 -4.10 -1.94
C HIS A 210 0.64 -3.66 -2.32
N GLY A 211 1.52 -4.63 -2.60
CA GLY A 211 2.90 -4.35 -3.01
C GLY A 211 2.99 -3.69 -4.39
N THR A 212 2.21 -4.17 -5.35
CA THR A 212 2.16 -3.59 -6.70
C THR A 212 1.54 -2.20 -6.68
N GLU A 213 0.47 -2.00 -5.91
CA GLU A 213 -0.15 -0.71 -5.72
C GLU A 213 0.81 0.31 -5.08
N LEU A 214 1.45 -0.07 -3.96
CA LEU A 214 2.39 0.82 -3.27
C LEU A 214 3.52 1.27 -4.18
N MET A 215 4.03 0.42 -5.07
CA MET A 215 5.02 0.81 -6.07
C MET A 215 4.50 1.96 -6.96
N TRP A 216 3.29 1.82 -7.50
CA TRP A 216 2.70 2.82 -8.37
C TRP A 216 2.39 4.13 -7.62
N LEU A 217 1.89 4.04 -6.38
CA LEU A 217 1.67 5.21 -5.53
C LEU A 217 3.00 5.92 -5.20
N MET A 218 4.07 5.18 -4.87
CA MET A 218 5.39 5.76 -4.64
C MET A 218 5.96 6.45 -5.89
N LEU A 219 5.76 5.86 -7.06
CA LEU A 219 6.16 6.48 -8.33
C LEU A 219 5.35 7.76 -8.60
N SER A 220 4.05 7.75 -8.32
CA SER A 220 3.20 8.94 -8.44
C SER A 220 3.67 10.06 -7.50
N VAL A 221 3.94 9.75 -6.24
CA VAL A 221 4.46 10.72 -5.25
C VAL A 221 5.81 11.28 -5.68
N LEU A 222 6.72 10.42 -6.17
CA LEU A 222 8.00 10.87 -6.71
C LEU A 222 7.80 11.83 -7.89
N ALA A 223 6.94 11.47 -8.83
CA ALA A 223 6.68 12.29 -10.00
C ALA A 223 6.05 13.64 -9.62
N LEU A 224 5.12 13.64 -8.66
CA LEU A 224 4.55 14.87 -8.10
C LEU A 224 5.63 15.74 -7.43
N ALA A 225 6.49 15.13 -6.60
CA ALA A 225 7.59 15.83 -5.95
C ALA A 225 8.54 16.49 -6.98
N ARG A 226 8.85 15.78 -8.10
CA ARG A 226 9.62 16.33 -9.20
C ARG A 226 8.90 17.45 -9.96
N MET A 227 7.59 17.38 -10.10
CA MET A 227 6.78 18.48 -10.65
C MET A 227 6.79 19.72 -9.75
N MET A 228 6.89 19.53 -8.44
CA MET A 228 6.96 20.61 -7.45
C MET A 228 8.33 21.28 -7.42
N ASP A 229 9.37 20.58 -7.82
CA ASP A 229 10.73 21.08 -7.86
C ASP A 229 10.84 22.21 -8.92
N ARG A 230 11.17 23.42 -8.45
CA ARG A 230 11.27 24.62 -9.29
C ARG A 230 12.40 24.54 -10.32
N THR A 231 13.37 23.66 -10.13
CA THR A 231 14.48 23.44 -11.06
C THR A 231 14.06 22.63 -12.28
N VAL A 232 12.95 21.88 -12.16
CA VAL A 232 12.39 21.04 -13.24
C VAL A 232 11.42 21.87 -14.07
N THR A 233 11.78 22.16 -15.31
CA THR A 233 11.01 23.03 -16.21
C THR A 233 10.75 22.39 -17.57
N GLY A 234 9.87 22.99 -18.35
CA GLY A 234 9.61 22.66 -19.76
C GLY A 234 9.21 21.17 -19.95
N ARG A 235 9.82 20.52 -20.96
CA ARG A 235 9.49 19.14 -21.35
C ARG A 235 9.68 18.12 -20.20
N ARG A 236 10.70 18.33 -19.38
CA ARG A 236 10.95 17.42 -18.23
C ARG A 236 9.81 17.46 -17.22
N ARG A 237 9.27 18.65 -16.96
CA ARG A 237 8.12 18.81 -16.05
C ARG A 237 6.87 18.16 -16.63
N GLY A 238 6.63 18.31 -17.94
CA GLY A 238 5.54 17.62 -18.63
C GLY A 238 5.66 16.09 -18.55
N LEU A 239 6.89 15.56 -18.70
CA LEU A 239 7.13 14.13 -18.55
C LEU A 239 6.80 13.64 -17.14
N TRP A 240 7.23 14.35 -16.08
CA TRP A 240 6.89 13.99 -14.71
C TRP A 240 5.40 14.12 -14.43
N ALA A 241 4.71 15.10 -15.05
CA ALA A 241 3.27 15.20 -14.97
C ALA A 241 2.57 13.97 -15.59
N PHE A 242 3.03 13.52 -16.75
CA PHE A 242 2.50 12.31 -17.38
C PHE A 242 2.77 11.06 -16.54
N VAL A 243 3.99 10.91 -16.02
CA VAL A 243 4.36 9.78 -15.13
C VAL A 243 3.53 9.80 -13.85
N ASN A 244 3.28 10.97 -13.25
CA ASN A 244 2.39 11.09 -12.09
C ASN A 244 1.00 10.54 -12.41
N GLY A 245 0.41 11.00 -13.50
CA GLY A 245 -0.92 10.56 -13.91
C GLY A 245 -0.96 9.08 -14.26
N LEU A 246 0.00 8.60 -15.05
CA LEU A 246 0.07 7.20 -15.45
C LEU A 246 0.20 6.27 -14.21
N ALA A 247 1.07 6.62 -13.28
CA ALA A 247 1.27 5.84 -12.06
C ALA A 247 0.03 5.84 -11.18
N LEU A 248 -0.63 7.00 -11.03
CA LEU A 248 -1.88 7.10 -10.28
C LEU A 248 -3.03 6.32 -10.95
N GLY A 249 -3.12 6.40 -12.29
CA GLY A 249 -4.07 5.63 -13.07
C GLY A 249 -3.83 4.11 -12.95
N MET A 250 -2.57 3.67 -12.96
CA MET A 250 -2.22 2.26 -12.71
C MET A 250 -2.62 1.82 -11.30
N ALA A 251 -2.35 2.63 -10.27
CA ALA A 251 -2.84 2.35 -8.91
C ALA A 251 -4.36 2.24 -8.87
N ALA A 252 -5.09 3.11 -9.58
CA ALA A 252 -6.55 3.07 -9.68
C ALA A 252 -7.08 1.78 -10.32
N THR A 253 -6.33 1.17 -11.24
CA THR A 253 -6.69 -0.14 -11.82
C THR A 253 -6.47 -1.31 -10.85
N ILE A 254 -5.76 -1.09 -9.75
CA ILE A 254 -5.47 -2.10 -8.71
C ILE A 254 -6.44 -1.91 -7.53
N ARG A 255 -6.47 -0.72 -6.96
CA ARG A 255 -7.32 -0.33 -5.82
C ARG A 255 -7.87 1.08 -6.02
N PRO A 256 -9.03 1.22 -6.66
CA PRO A 256 -9.56 2.51 -7.09
C PRO A 256 -9.73 3.53 -5.95
N LEU A 257 -10.15 3.07 -4.77
CA LEU A 257 -10.39 3.96 -3.62
C LEU A 257 -9.12 4.53 -3.02
N ASP A 258 -8.09 3.70 -2.89
CA ASP A 258 -6.80 4.12 -2.35
C ASP A 258 -6.14 5.13 -3.29
N ALA A 259 -6.16 4.83 -4.61
CA ALA A 259 -5.67 5.76 -5.62
C ALA A 259 -6.45 7.08 -5.63
N PHE A 260 -7.77 7.04 -5.44
CA PHE A 260 -8.59 8.25 -5.32
C PHE A 260 -8.20 9.08 -4.10
N ALA A 261 -8.00 8.45 -2.94
CA ALA A 261 -7.55 9.13 -1.72
C ALA A 261 -6.19 9.80 -1.90
N PHE A 262 -5.26 9.17 -2.61
CA PHE A 262 -3.97 9.75 -2.98
C PHE A 262 -4.08 10.86 -4.04
N ALA A 263 -5.06 10.77 -4.94
CA ALA A 263 -5.30 11.78 -5.97
C ALA A 263 -5.78 13.10 -5.40
N LEU A 264 -6.58 13.09 -4.33
CA LEU A 264 -7.22 14.29 -3.79
C LEU A 264 -6.22 15.40 -3.41
N PRO A 265 -5.18 15.17 -2.58
CA PRO A 265 -4.22 16.21 -2.25
C PRO A 265 -3.39 16.66 -3.44
N ALA A 266 -3.06 15.75 -4.38
CA ALA A 266 -2.33 16.10 -5.60
C ALA A 266 -3.17 16.98 -6.53
N ALA A 267 -4.44 16.61 -6.75
CA ALA A 267 -5.38 17.39 -7.56
C ALA A 267 -5.63 18.76 -6.95
N TRP A 268 -5.87 18.81 -5.64
CA TRP A 268 -6.02 20.09 -4.92
C TRP A 268 -4.83 21.01 -5.13
N TRP A 269 -3.63 20.49 -4.94
CA TRP A 269 -2.41 21.26 -5.15
C TRP A 269 -2.29 21.77 -6.60
N MET A 270 -2.55 20.92 -7.59
CA MET A 270 -2.51 21.30 -9.01
C MET A 270 -3.53 22.39 -9.34
N VAL A 271 -4.77 22.24 -8.85
CA VAL A 271 -5.84 23.22 -9.08
C VAL A 271 -5.48 24.57 -8.46
N VAL A 272 -5.04 24.60 -7.20
CA VAL A 272 -4.64 25.84 -6.52
C VAL A 272 -3.51 26.55 -7.28
N ARG A 273 -2.56 25.82 -7.84
CA ARG A 273 -1.52 26.43 -8.67
C ARG A 273 -2.06 26.94 -10.00
N ALA A 274 -2.89 26.17 -10.66
CA ALA A 274 -3.47 26.50 -11.95
C ALA A 274 -4.42 27.73 -11.87
N THR A 275 -5.07 27.97 -10.72
CA THR A 275 -5.85 29.19 -10.49
C THR A 275 -4.99 30.43 -10.32
N ARG A 276 -3.73 30.27 -9.88
CA ARG A 276 -2.77 31.38 -9.71
C ARG A 276 -1.96 31.66 -10.97
N ASP A 277 -1.63 30.63 -11.75
CA ASP A 277 -0.89 30.71 -13.00
C ASP A 277 -1.51 29.79 -14.04
N ARG A 278 -2.04 30.37 -15.13
CA ARG A 278 -2.68 29.61 -16.22
C ARG A 278 -1.75 28.58 -16.88
N ARG A 279 -0.44 28.80 -16.83
CA ARG A 279 0.55 27.83 -17.37
C ARG A 279 0.58 26.53 -16.62
N GLU A 280 0.14 26.54 -15.37
CA GLU A 280 0.07 25.35 -14.52
C GLU A 280 -1.08 24.39 -14.91
N TRP A 281 -2.02 24.80 -15.76
CA TRP A 281 -3.01 23.88 -16.34
C TRP A 281 -2.38 22.84 -17.26
N ILE A 282 -1.28 23.15 -17.95
CA ILE A 282 -0.61 22.21 -18.85
C ILE A 282 -0.16 20.94 -18.10
N PRO A 283 0.65 21.00 -17.04
CA PRO A 283 1.01 19.78 -16.30
C PRO A 283 -0.20 19.11 -15.64
N ALA A 284 -1.22 19.85 -15.20
CA ALA A 284 -2.44 19.26 -14.65
C ALA A 284 -3.20 18.45 -15.72
N ILE A 285 -3.38 19.00 -16.92
CA ILE A 285 -4.04 18.29 -18.05
C ILE A 285 -3.20 17.07 -18.46
N VAL A 286 -1.88 17.21 -18.57
CA VAL A 286 -0.98 16.10 -18.94
C VAL A 286 -1.06 14.97 -17.90
N SER A 287 -1.13 15.31 -16.61
CA SER A 287 -1.36 14.32 -15.55
C SER A 287 -2.73 13.65 -15.71
N GLY A 288 -3.78 14.42 -15.99
CA GLY A 288 -5.12 13.89 -16.26
C GLY A 288 -5.14 12.90 -17.44
N VAL A 289 -4.44 13.21 -18.53
CA VAL A 289 -4.28 12.30 -19.68
C VAL A 289 -3.55 11.02 -19.26
N GLY A 290 -2.50 11.15 -18.43
CA GLY A 290 -1.80 9.99 -17.86
C GLY A 290 -2.72 9.07 -17.06
N VAL A 291 -3.60 9.62 -16.21
CA VAL A 291 -4.60 8.85 -15.45
C VAL A 291 -5.60 8.17 -16.38
N ALA A 292 -6.08 8.90 -17.40
CA ALA A 292 -7.15 8.43 -18.26
C ALA A 292 -6.82 7.14 -19.03
N ILE A 293 -5.54 6.91 -19.38
CA ILE A 293 -5.12 5.76 -20.17
C ILE A 293 -5.36 4.43 -19.40
N PRO A 294 -4.78 4.20 -18.21
CA PRO A 294 -5.03 2.95 -17.46
C PRO A 294 -6.48 2.87 -17.00
N PHE A 295 -7.08 3.99 -16.61
CA PHE A 295 -8.46 4.01 -16.14
C PHE A 295 -9.44 3.59 -17.25
N ALA A 296 -9.28 4.11 -18.47
CA ALA A 296 -10.06 3.70 -19.62
C ALA A 296 -9.87 2.21 -19.95
N THR A 297 -8.64 1.69 -19.81
CA THR A 297 -8.37 0.26 -19.97
C THR A 297 -9.14 -0.56 -18.94
N MET A 298 -9.18 -0.13 -17.68
CA MET A 298 -9.97 -0.80 -16.64
C MET A 298 -11.46 -0.78 -16.97
N LEU A 299 -12.00 0.36 -17.38
CA LEU A 299 -13.42 0.48 -17.76
C LEU A 299 -13.75 -0.42 -18.95
N TRP A 300 -12.84 -0.54 -19.93
CA TRP A 300 -13.00 -1.45 -21.04
C TRP A 300 -13.01 -2.91 -20.59
N VAL A 301 -12.08 -3.33 -19.72
CA VAL A 301 -12.07 -4.70 -19.15
C VAL A 301 -13.36 -4.98 -18.39
N ASN A 302 -13.82 -4.04 -17.55
CA ASN A 302 -15.09 -4.17 -16.85
C ASN A 302 -16.26 -4.38 -17.84
N ALA A 303 -16.37 -3.53 -18.87
CA ALA A 303 -17.42 -3.68 -19.88
C ALA A 303 -17.40 -5.06 -20.55
N GLN A 304 -16.22 -5.61 -20.79
CA GLN A 304 -16.06 -6.94 -21.40
C GLN A 304 -16.40 -8.08 -20.42
N THR A 305 -16.11 -7.94 -19.14
CA THR A 305 -16.32 -8.99 -18.13
C THR A 305 -17.71 -8.90 -17.50
N THR A 306 -18.09 -7.74 -16.97
CA THR A 306 -19.34 -7.53 -16.22
C THR A 306 -20.51 -7.06 -17.08
N GLY A 307 -20.24 -6.60 -18.30
CA GLY A 307 -21.24 -6.02 -19.21
C GLY A 307 -21.43 -4.50 -19.08
N ALA A 308 -20.80 -3.83 -18.08
CA ALA A 308 -20.87 -2.39 -17.94
C ALA A 308 -19.53 -1.79 -17.44
N PRO A 309 -19.08 -0.62 -17.97
CA PRO A 309 -17.78 -0.05 -17.62
C PRO A 309 -17.59 0.25 -16.12
N PHE A 310 -18.65 0.72 -15.47
CA PHE A 310 -18.60 1.11 -14.05
C PHE A 310 -19.14 0.03 -13.10
N LEU A 311 -19.45 -1.16 -13.60
CA LEU A 311 -19.84 -2.30 -12.78
C LEU A 311 -18.60 -3.11 -12.44
N PHE A 312 -18.31 -3.22 -11.16
CA PHE A 312 -17.17 -4.00 -10.68
C PHE A 312 -17.57 -5.44 -10.37
N GLY A 313 -16.61 -6.37 -10.49
CA GLY A 313 -16.82 -7.77 -10.16
C GLY A 313 -17.30 -8.01 -8.73
N TYR A 314 -16.96 -7.12 -7.79
CA TYR A 314 -17.49 -7.12 -6.42
C TYR A 314 -19.02 -6.99 -6.38
N GLU A 315 -19.58 -6.07 -7.15
CA GLU A 315 -21.03 -5.86 -7.19
C GLU A 315 -21.75 -6.99 -7.94
N VAL A 316 -21.10 -7.58 -8.95
CA VAL A 316 -21.64 -8.74 -9.64
C VAL A 316 -21.72 -9.95 -8.71
N LEU A 317 -20.71 -10.17 -7.88
CA LEU A 317 -20.62 -11.32 -6.97
C LEU A 317 -21.48 -11.15 -5.72
N TRP A 318 -21.46 -9.96 -5.11
CA TRP A 318 -22.03 -9.70 -3.79
C TRP A 318 -23.30 -8.82 -3.82
N GLY A 319 -23.64 -8.32 -5.01
CA GLY A 319 -24.76 -7.37 -5.18
C GLY A 319 -24.40 -5.94 -4.79
N LYS A 320 -25.38 -5.05 -4.98
CA LYS A 320 -25.23 -3.60 -4.74
C LYS A 320 -24.86 -3.25 -3.29
N GLY A 321 -25.20 -4.10 -2.34
CA GLY A 321 -24.86 -3.93 -0.92
C GLY A 321 -23.34 -4.04 -0.64
N HIS A 322 -22.52 -4.40 -1.62
CA HIS A 322 -21.06 -4.37 -1.52
C HIS A 322 -20.43 -3.16 -2.24
N GLY A 323 -21.25 -2.33 -2.86
CA GLY A 323 -20.79 -1.10 -3.51
C GLY A 323 -20.46 0.00 -2.51
N LEU A 324 -20.07 1.17 -3.05
CA LEU A 324 -19.77 2.36 -2.26
C LEU A 324 -21.04 3.00 -1.68
N GLY A 325 -20.93 3.55 -0.47
CA GLY A 325 -21.99 4.32 0.17
C GLY A 325 -22.51 3.74 1.47
N PHE A 326 -23.59 4.33 1.97
CA PHE A 326 -24.23 3.94 3.22
C PHE A 326 -25.44 3.07 2.93
N HIS A 327 -25.33 1.77 3.13
CA HIS A 327 -26.37 0.78 2.90
C HIS A 327 -26.12 -0.48 3.74
N THR A 328 -27.02 -1.44 3.66
CA THR A 328 -26.80 -2.73 4.32
C THR A 328 -25.86 -3.60 3.50
N SER A 329 -24.80 -4.09 4.16
CA SER A 329 -23.82 -5.00 3.54
C SER A 329 -24.48 -6.33 3.13
N PRO A 330 -23.85 -7.11 2.22
CA PRO A 330 -24.35 -8.45 1.83
C PRO A 330 -24.54 -9.41 3.02
N TRP A 331 -23.81 -9.20 4.10
CA TRP A 331 -23.92 -10.00 5.34
C TRP A 331 -24.84 -9.38 6.41
N GLY A 332 -25.73 -8.49 6.02
CA GLY A 332 -26.79 -7.97 6.85
C GLY A 332 -26.41 -6.84 7.82
N VAL A 333 -25.15 -6.36 7.80
CA VAL A 333 -24.71 -5.27 8.67
C VAL A 333 -24.99 -3.92 8.02
N ALA A 334 -25.73 -3.05 8.70
CA ALA A 334 -26.00 -1.69 8.23
C ALA A 334 -24.72 -0.82 8.35
N HIS A 335 -24.28 -0.26 7.21
CA HIS A 335 -23.22 0.74 7.15
C HIS A 335 -23.86 2.13 7.11
N THR A 336 -23.81 2.82 8.24
CA THR A 336 -24.34 4.18 8.42
C THR A 336 -23.17 5.17 8.57
N PRO A 337 -23.39 6.51 8.45
CA PRO A 337 -22.37 7.49 8.77
C PRO A 337 -21.79 7.33 10.19
N SER A 338 -22.64 7.05 11.18
CA SER A 338 -22.18 6.76 12.56
C SER A 338 -21.26 5.55 12.58
N ARG A 339 -21.68 4.46 11.96
CA ARG A 339 -20.86 3.25 11.82
C ARG A 339 -19.53 3.52 11.10
N GLY A 340 -19.53 4.39 10.11
CA GLY A 340 -18.30 4.82 9.42
C GLY A 340 -17.31 5.50 10.36
N VAL A 341 -17.79 6.36 11.28
CA VAL A 341 -16.94 7.02 12.30
C VAL A 341 -16.39 5.99 13.29
N GLU A 342 -17.20 5.02 13.71
CA GLU A 342 -16.78 3.93 14.58
C GLU A 342 -15.65 3.11 13.94
N LEU A 343 -15.85 2.69 12.69
CA LEU A 343 -14.83 1.94 11.94
C LEU A 343 -13.57 2.76 11.71
N LEU A 344 -13.70 4.07 11.44
CA LEU A 344 -12.53 4.95 11.31
C LEU A 344 -11.70 4.96 12.60
N SER A 345 -12.36 5.08 13.76
CA SER A 345 -11.70 5.02 15.06
C SER A 345 -10.95 3.69 15.26
N LEU A 346 -11.61 2.57 14.95
CA LEU A 346 -11.04 1.24 15.03
C LEU A 346 -9.81 1.09 14.11
N TYR A 347 -9.93 1.51 12.85
CA TYR A 347 -8.82 1.40 11.89
C TYR A 347 -7.65 2.32 12.24
N VAL A 348 -7.89 3.52 12.75
CA VAL A 348 -6.81 4.41 13.24
C VAL A 348 -6.07 3.75 14.41
N THR A 349 -6.78 3.11 15.34
CA THR A 349 -6.17 2.39 16.46
C THR A 349 -5.36 1.19 15.98
N ARG A 350 -5.89 0.42 15.03
CA ARG A 350 -5.16 -0.70 14.41
C ARG A 350 -3.92 -0.22 13.66
N LEU A 351 -4.02 0.88 12.92
CA LEU A 351 -2.89 1.49 12.23
C LEU A 351 -1.78 1.86 13.21
N GLN A 352 -2.13 2.47 14.36
CA GLN A 352 -1.17 2.81 15.40
C GLN A 352 -0.50 1.57 15.98
N THR A 353 -1.27 0.52 16.26
CA THR A 353 -0.76 -0.73 16.83
C THR A 353 0.20 -1.44 15.87
N TYR A 354 -0.15 -1.53 14.59
CA TYR A 354 0.60 -2.32 13.62
C TYR A 354 1.67 -1.54 12.86
N LEU A 355 1.47 -0.24 12.62
CA LEU A 355 2.46 0.58 11.92
C LEU A 355 3.62 0.99 12.82
N PHE A 356 3.33 1.22 14.11
CA PHE A 356 4.32 1.60 15.12
C PHE A 356 4.66 0.43 16.03
N GLU A 357 4.70 -0.80 15.48
CA GLU A 357 5.09 -1.99 16.24
C GLU A 357 6.29 -1.69 17.14
N THR A 358 6.05 -1.73 18.44
CA THR A 358 7.15 -1.61 19.39
C THR A 358 7.97 -2.90 19.34
N PRO A 359 9.31 -2.84 19.42
CA PRO A 359 10.19 -4.00 19.29
C PRO A 359 10.04 -5.04 20.42
N PHE A 360 9.13 -4.81 21.36
CA PHE A 360 8.85 -5.74 22.43
C PHE A 360 7.67 -6.66 22.09
N PRO A 361 7.89 -7.95 21.90
CA PRO A 361 6.80 -8.89 21.72
C PRO A 361 5.93 -8.88 22.98
N SER A 362 4.63 -8.70 22.82
CA SER A 362 3.60 -8.77 23.85
C SER A 362 3.45 -10.19 24.45
N ARG A 363 4.56 -10.86 24.71
CA ARG A 363 4.62 -12.15 25.40
C ARG A 363 4.96 -12.01 26.87
N CYS A 364 4.42 -11.01 27.54
CA CYS A 364 4.26 -11.11 28.98
C CYS A 364 2.97 -11.87 29.22
N GLY A 365 3.10 -13.20 29.44
CA GLY A 365 2.00 -14.12 29.51
C GLY A 365 1.04 -13.81 30.66
N ILE A 366 -0.14 -13.34 30.28
CA ILE A 366 -1.35 -13.66 31.03
C ILE A 366 -2.07 -14.70 30.16
N ARG A 367 -1.89 -15.98 30.49
CA ARG A 367 -2.75 -17.04 29.98
C ARG A 367 -4.18 -16.68 30.39
N PRO A 368 -5.14 -16.58 29.48
CA PRO A 368 -6.53 -16.53 29.89
C PRO A 368 -6.80 -17.80 30.69
N ALA A 369 -7.45 -17.66 31.86
CA ALA A 369 -7.93 -18.78 32.61
C ALA A 369 -8.82 -19.65 31.70
N PRO A 370 -8.72 -20.98 31.78
CA PRO A 370 -9.58 -21.84 31.00
C PRO A 370 -11.02 -21.57 31.41
N THR A 371 -11.82 -21.08 30.46
CA THR A 371 -13.27 -21.00 30.59
C THR A 371 -13.77 -22.43 30.78
N SER A 372 -14.15 -22.78 32.03
CA SER A 372 -14.84 -24.00 32.31
C SER A 372 -16.12 -24.05 31.50
N ALA A 373 -16.19 -25.04 30.59
CA ALA A 373 -17.43 -25.42 29.94
C ALA A 373 -18.47 -25.79 31.02
N ARG A 374 -19.61 -25.16 30.97
CA ARG A 374 -20.91 -25.73 31.41
C ARG A 374 -21.93 -25.46 30.36
#